data_3b7a4995832cf2714dfc260b71b98ffd
#
_entry.id   3b7a4995832cf2714dfc260b71b98ffd
#
_cell.length_a   1.000
_cell.length_b   1.000
_cell.length_c   1.000
_cell.angle_alpha   90.00
_cell.angle_beta   90.00
_cell.angle_gamma   90.00
#
_symmetry.space_group_name_H-M   'P 1'
#
loop_
_entity.id
_entity.type
_entity.pdbx_description
1 polymer ?
#
loop_
_entity_poly.entity_id
_entity_poly.type
_entity_poly.pdbx_seq_one_letter_code
_entity_poly.pdbx_strand_id
1 'polypeptide(L)'
;MTKDMTQGSPLKLILAFAVPLMLGSLFQQFYNLADTIIVGRFVGVDALAAVGSVGGLNYLVLGFVNGIACGFSIPISWTFGAKDYSEMRRYTANTVWLSLFFAVVLTVVTVALTRAVLVWTNTPDNIIDIADIYIRTIFWGIPFTLLYNVTSALMRALGDSKRPLYFLLVASVLNIGLDLLCILTFRMGAFGAAFATVFSQAVAGIGSLIYIGRHYPKLKWSREESRLSASHCLKLCNMGIPMGLQCSITAIGSVVLQGAVNGLGSSIVAAQTAGSKAAQFLSVPLESIGTSMTTYASQNMGAHDLKRVDRGVNTALGIGCVYSVASFLILRVLDVPLISLFLESSEVEIMANARSFIFWNSVFYIPLAVLIIYRYTIQGLGYSGLAMFAGVAEMVARAMVGFWFVPLWGYFAACIANPVAWFFACFFLIPAYFAVRKRLMKELAAARVED
;
A
#
# COMPACT_ATOMS: atom_id res chain seq x y z
N MET A 1 1.59 5.94 -22.52
CA MET A 1 1.99 7.32 -22.85
C MET A 1 2.07 8.10 -21.55
N THR A 2 3.18 8.78 -21.32
CA THR A 2 3.38 9.65 -20.14
C THR A 2 2.34 10.75 -20.14
N LYS A 3 1.75 11.06 -18.98
CA LYS A 3 0.75 12.10 -18.84
C LYS A 3 1.28 13.20 -17.92
N ASP A 4 1.40 14.40 -18.46
CA ASP A 4 1.78 15.58 -17.70
C ASP A 4 0.60 16.01 -16.82
N MET A 5 0.77 15.95 -15.50
CA MET A 5 -0.26 16.34 -14.53
C MET A 5 -0.20 17.83 -14.17
N THR A 6 0.75 18.57 -14.75
CA THR A 6 0.85 20.01 -14.53
C THR A 6 -0.11 20.83 -15.39
N GLN A 7 -0.80 20.18 -16.36
CA GLN A 7 -1.73 20.84 -17.29
C GLN A 7 -3.09 20.15 -17.35
N GLY A 8 -4.15 20.91 -17.57
CA GLY A 8 -5.52 20.40 -17.67
C GLY A 8 -6.31 20.41 -16.37
N SER A 9 -7.52 19.86 -16.38
CA SER A 9 -8.43 19.83 -15.23
C SER A 9 -7.94 18.86 -14.15
N PRO A 10 -7.75 19.28 -12.88
CA PRO A 10 -7.38 18.39 -11.78
C PRO A 10 -8.32 17.18 -11.65
N LEU A 11 -9.63 17.38 -11.75
CA LEU A 11 -10.62 16.31 -11.65
C LEU A 11 -10.40 15.20 -12.69
N LYS A 12 -10.24 15.58 -13.96
CA LYS A 12 -10.03 14.61 -15.05
C LYS A 12 -8.68 13.89 -14.89
N LEU A 13 -7.65 14.59 -14.42
CA LEU A 13 -6.32 14.02 -14.23
C LEU A 13 -6.30 13.02 -13.10
N ILE A 14 -6.83 13.39 -11.93
CA ILE A 14 -6.87 12.54 -10.74
C ILE A 14 -7.71 11.30 -11.00
N LEU A 15 -8.92 11.43 -11.54
CA LEU A 15 -9.77 10.28 -11.84
C LEU A 15 -9.19 9.37 -12.92
N ALA A 16 -8.67 9.93 -14.03
CA ALA A 16 -8.07 9.13 -15.08
C ALA A 16 -6.82 8.37 -14.65
N PHE A 17 -6.15 8.81 -13.59
CA PHE A 17 -5.01 8.14 -12.98
C PHE A 17 -5.43 7.16 -11.89
N ALA A 18 -6.44 7.51 -11.06
CA ALA A 18 -6.94 6.69 -9.97
C ALA A 18 -7.67 5.44 -10.44
N VAL A 19 -8.48 5.53 -11.51
CA VAL A 19 -9.29 4.40 -11.98
C VAL A 19 -8.44 3.18 -12.38
N PRO A 20 -7.37 3.30 -13.18
CA PRO A 20 -6.51 2.14 -13.45
C PRO A 20 -5.82 1.58 -12.19
N LEU A 21 -5.42 2.44 -11.24
CA LEU A 21 -4.85 1.98 -9.96
C LEU A 21 -5.88 1.21 -9.14
N MET A 22 -7.10 1.72 -9.04
CA MET A 22 -8.21 1.06 -8.35
C MET A 22 -8.49 -0.32 -8.95
N LEU A 23 -8.59 -0.42 -10.28
CA LEU A 23 -8.78 -1.69 -10.95
C LEU A 23 -7.62 -2.66 -10.65
N GLY A 24 -6.37 -2.19 -10.70
CA GLY A 24 -5.21 -3.00 -10.34
C GLY A 24 -5.28 -3.53 -8.91
N SER A 25 -5.59 -2.67 -7.95
CA SER A 25 -5.71 -3.06 -6.55
C SER A 25 -6.88 -4.02 -6.30
N LEU A 26 -8.02 -3.85 -6.99
CA LEU A 26 -9.13 -4.80 -6.92
C LEU A 26 -8.74 -6.16 -7.49
N PHE A 27 -8.08 -6.21 -8.65
CA PHE A 27 -7.57 -7.48 -9.21
C PHE A 27 -6.55 -8.14 -8.28
N GLN A 28 -5.72 -7.35 -7.60
CA GLN A 28 -4.79 -7.87 -6.59
C GLN A 28 -5.52 -8.52 -5.42
N GLN A 29 -6.61 -7.92 -4.93
CA GLN A 29 -7.44 -8.53 -3.88
C GLN A 29 -8.09 -9.84 -4.35
N PHE A 30 -8.59 -9.87 -5.58
CA PHE A 30 -9.19 -11.09 -6.14
C PHE A 30 -8.18 -12.23 -6.29
N TYR A 31 -6.96 -11.97 -6.77
CA TYR A 31 -5.98 -13.04 -6.90
C TYR A 31 -5.48 -13.51 -5.53
N ASN A 32 -5.30 -12.64 -4.53
CA ASN A 32 -4.96 -13.04 -3.17
C ASN A 32 -6.04 -13.94 -2.54
N LEU A 33 -7.30 -13.65 -2.84
CA LEU A 33 -8.42 -14.50 -2.42
C LEU A 33 -8.38 -15.86 -3.14
N ALA A 34 -8.14 -15.87 -4.45
CA ALA A 34 -8.04 -17.09 -5.24
C ALA A 34 -6.89 -17.99 -4.75
N ASP A 35 -5.70 -17.42 -4.49
CA ASP A 35 -4.54 -18.13 -3.94
C ASP A 35 -4.91 -18.79 -2.59
N THR A 36 -5.55 -18.03 -1.68
CA THR A 36 -5.99 -18.56 -0.40
C THR A 36 -6.97 -19.73 -0.55
N ILE A 37 -7.94 -19.64 -1.49
CA ILE A 37 -8.90 -20.71 -1.78
C ILE A 37 -8.20 -21.93 -2.37
N ILE A 38 -7.27 -21.74 -3.30
CA ILE A 38 -6.52 -22.84 -3.96
C ILE A 38 -5.70 -23.58 -2.90
N VAL A 39 -4.94 -22.86 -2.06
CA VAL A 39 -4.15 -23.48 -0.98
C VAL A 39 -5.06 -24.23 0.00
N GLY A 40 -6.12 -23.61 0.48
CA GLY A 40 -7.04 -24.23 1.46
C GLY A 40 -7.75 -25.46 0.92
N ARG A 41 -8.17 -25.44 -0.34
CA ARG A 41 -8.95 -26.53 -0.95
C ARG A 41 -8.11 -27.70 -1.43
N PHE A 42 -6.91 -27.43 -1.94
CA PHE A 42 -6.10 -28.44 -2.63
C PHE A 42 -4.84 -28.85 -1.88
N VAL A 43 -4.32 -28.03 -0.97
CA VAL A 43 -3.16 -28.40 -0.13
C VAL A 43 -3.60 -28.89 1.24
N GLY A 44 -4.62 -28.26 1.83
CA GLY A 44 -5.23 -28.67 3.10
C GLY A 44 -5.22 -27.59 4.17
N VAL A 45 -5.85 -27.94 5.31
CA VAL A 45 -6.10 -26.99 6.41
C VAL A 45 -4.80 -26.53 7.08
N ASP A 46 -3.82 -27.39 7.25
CA ASP A 46 -2.52 -27.04 7.87
C ASP A 46 -1.76 -26.04 7.01
N ALA A 47 -1.78 -26.21 5.67
CA ALA A 47 -1.14 -25.27 4.75
C ALA A 47 -1.86 -23.91 4.77
N LEU A 48 -3.19 -23.90 4.80
CA LEU A 48 -3.97 -22.67 4.92
C LEU A 48 -3.67 -21.95 6.25
N ALA A 49 -3.60 -22.69 7.36
CA ALA A 49 -3.25 -22.14 8.66
C ALA A 49 -1.82 -21.59 8.67
N ALA A 50 -0.86 -22.30 8.03
CA ALA A 50 0.51 -21.85 7.90
C ALA A 50 0.63 -20.55 7.12
N VAL A 51 0.01 -20.46 5.93
CA VAL A 51 -0.03 -19.25 5.11
C VAL A 51 -0.72 -18.09 5.85
N GLY A 52 -1.82 -18.37 6.54
CA GLY A 52 -2.54 -17.38 7.35
C GLY A 52 -1.70 -16.83 8.50
N SER A 53 -0.96 -17.69 9.21
CA SER A 53 -0.13 -17.29 10.37
C SER A 53 0.98 -16.30 10.01
N VAL A 54 1.54 -16.41 8.79
CA VAL A 54 2.61 -15.51 8.31
C VAL A 54 2.10 -14.26 7.58
N GLY A 55 0.78 -14.12 7.40
CA GLY A 55 0.20 -13.00 6.65
C GLY A 55 0.59 -11.62 7.20
N GLY A 56 0.62 -11.46 8.52
CA GLY A 56 1.07 -10.22 9.17
C GLY A 56 2.54 -9.90 8.93
N LEU A 57 3.42 -10.90 9.01
CA LEU A 57 4.85 -10.77 8.74
C LEU A 57 5.09 -10.42 7.26
N ASN A 58 4.38 -11.09 6.37
CA ASN A 58 4.43 -10.82 4.93
C ASN A 58 4.03 -9.37 4.62
N TYR A 59 2.91 -8.91 5.19
CA TYR A 59 2.45 -7.53 5.01
C TYR A 59 3.44 -6.49 5.55
N LEU A 60 4.06 -6.75 6.70
CA LEU A 60 5.07 -5.88 7.28
C LEU A 60 6.28 -5.72 6.36
N VAL A 61 6.83 -6.82 5.83
CA VAL A 61 8.03 -6.80 4.98
C VAL A 61 7.71 -6.28 3.57
N LEU A 62 6.70 -6.82 2.92
CA LEU A 62 6.35 -6.40 1.55
C LEU A 62 5.72 -5.00 1.51
N GLY A 63 5.02 -4.58 2.59
CA GLY A 63 4.57 -3.21 2.77
C GLY A 63 5.73 -2.23 2.83
N PHE A 64 6.81 -2.57 3.56
CA PHE A 64 8.04 -1.78 3.59
C PHE A 64 8.69 -1.69 2.21
N VAL A 65 8.80 -2.80 1.48
CA VAL A 65 9.32 -2.86 0.10
C VAL A 65 8.53 -1.96 -0.84
N ASN A 66 7.20 -2.01 -0.77
CA ASN A 66 6.31 -1.16 -1.58
C ASN A 66 6.47 0.32 -1.21
N GLY A 67 6.51 0.64 0.08
CA GLY A 67 6.70 2.02 0.56
C GLY A 67 8.02 2.64 0.10
N ILE A 68 9.13 1.89 0.16
CA ILE A 68 10.43 2.32 -0.38
C ILE A 68 10.31 2.64 -1.88
N ALA A 69 9.73 1.74 -2.66
CA ALA A 69 9.59 1.92 -4.10
C ALA A 69 8.75 3.16 -4.46
N CYS A 70 7.65 3.39 -3.73
CA CYS A 70 6.83 4.59 -3.89
C CYS A 70 7.60 5.86 -3.51
N GLY A 71 8.36 5.84 -2.41
CA GLY A 71 9.14 7.00 -1.96
C GLY A 71 10.26 7.37 -2.92
N PHE A 72 10.95 6.39 -3.50
CA PHE A 72 11.99 6.64 -4.50
C PHE A 72 11.45 7.28 -5.78
N SER A 73 10.17 7.12 -6.09
CA SER A 73 9.56 7.73 -7.27
C SER A 73 9.25 9.22 -7.11
N ILE A 74 9.23 9.78 -5.88
CA ILE A 74 8.85 11.16 -5.62
C ILE A 74 9.83 12.16 -6.23
N PRO A 75 11.16 12.09 -6.00
CA PRO A 75 12.12 12.99 -6.64
C PRO A 75 12.12 12.90 -8.18
N ILE A 76 11.85 11.70 -8.71
CA ILE A 76 11.73 11.48 -10.16
C ILE A 76 10.49 12.19 -10.71
N SER A 77 9.39 12.15 -9.97
CA SER A 77 8.16 12.86 -10.32
C SER A 77 8.32 14.39 -10.27
N TRP A 78 9.09 14.92 -9.30
CA TRP A 78 9.41 16.36 -9.24
C TRP A 78 10.21 16.81 -10.46
N THR A 79 11.31 16.12 -10.75
CA THR A 79 12.18 16.46 -11.88
C THR A 79 11.47 16.29 -13.22
N PHE A 80 10.53 15.34 -13.33
CA PHE A 80 9.64 15.23 -14.48
C PHE A 80 8.71 16.45 -14.61
N GLY A 81 8.10 16.90 -13.50
CA GLY A 81 7.25 18.08 -13.45
C GLY A 81 8.02 19.38 -13.77
N ALA A 82 9.27 19.49 -13.28
CA ALA A 82 10.20 20.58 -13.59
C ALA A 82 10.73 20.55 -15.04
N LYS A 83 10.49 19.45 -15.77
CA LYS A 83 11.08 19.17 -17.10
C LYS A 83 12.60 19.06 -17.09
N ASP A 84 13.21 18.86 -15.92
CA ASP A 84 14.65 18.58 -15.78
C ASP A 84 14.91 17.08 -15.97
N TYR A 85 15.06 16.69 -17.23
CA TYR A 85 15.24 15.30 -17.59
C TYR A 85 16.64 14.76 -17.25
N SER A 86 17.66 15.63 -17.13
CA SER A 86 19.00 15.20 -16.72
C SER A 86 19.01 14.77 -15.26
N GLU A 87 18.47 15.62 -14.39
CA GLU A 87 18.36 15.32 -12.97
C GLU A 87 17.41 14.13 -12.72
N MET A 88 16.33 14.03 -13.49
CA MET A 88 15.42 12.87 -13.45
C MET A 88 16.16 11.56 -13.74
N ARG A 89 17.07 11.52 -14.74
CA ARG A 89 17.85 10.32 -15.06
C ARG A 89 18.84 9.99 -13.97
N ARG A 90 19.46 10.98 -13.32
CA ARG A 90 20.34 10.78 -12.14
C ARG A 90 19.58 10.14 -10.98
N TYR A 91 18.38 10.65 -10.64
CA TYR A 91 17.55 10.02 -9.62
C TYR A 91 17.12 8.61 -10.02
N THR A 92 16.76 8.37 -11.28
CA THR A 92 16.39 7.04 -11.76
C THR A 92 17.56 6.05 -11.65
N ALA A 93 18.77 6.42 -12.04
CA ALA A 93 19.95 5.58 -11.92
C ALA A 93 20.30 5.28 -10.45
N ASN A 94 20.25 6.29 -9.58
CA ASN A 94 20.49 6.09 -8.15
C ASN A 94 19.38 5.26 -7.48
N THR A 95 18.14 5.32 -7.98
CA THR A 95 17.05 4.42 -7.55
C THR A 95 17.38 2.97 -7.87
N VAL A 96 17.96 2.66 -9.03
CA VAL A 96 18.38 1.30 -9.37
C VAL A 96 19.46 0.80 -8.40
N TRP A 97 20.50 1.61 -8.13
CA TRP A 97 21.54 1.23 -7.17
C TRP A 97 21.00 0.96 -5.77
N LEU A 98 20.16 1.86 -5.26
CA LEU A 98 19.52 1.68 -3.95
C LEU A 98 18.59 0.46 -3.93
N SER A 99 17.85 0.24 -5.01
CA SER A 99 16.96 -0.93 -5.10
C SER A 99 17.74 -2.24 -5.06
N LEU A 100 18.88 -2.32 -5.74
CA LEU A 100 19.78 -3.49 -5.65
C LEU A 100 20.30 -3.68 -4.22
N PHE A 101 20.74 -2.61 -3.57
CA PHE A 101 21.19 -2.67 -2.18
C PHE A 101 20.08 -3.16 -1.25
N PHE A 102 18.89 -2.55 -1.29
CA PHE A 102 17.77 -2.96 -0.45
C PHE A 102 17.26 -4.36 -0.79
N ALA A 103 17.27 -4.77 -2.07
CA ALA A 103 16.93 -6.13 -2.46
C ALA A 103 17.83 -7.16 -1.76
N VAL A 104 19.13 -6.96 -1.78
CA VAL A 104 20.10 -7.87 -1.13
C VAL A 104 19.93 -7.84 0.40
N VAL A 105 19.95 -6.64 1.00
CA VAL A 105 19.88 -6.49 2.46
C VAL A 105 18.58 -7.08 3.02
N LEU A 106 17.44 -6.70 2.43
CA LEU A 106 16.14 -7.19 2.90
C LEU A 106 16.02 -8.70 2.72
N THR A 107 16.43 -9.25 1.57
CA THR A 107 16.39 -10.69 1.35
C THR A 107 17.24 -11.44 2.38
N VAL A 108 18.49 -11.04 2.57
CA VAL A 108 19.40 -11.71 3.50
C VAL A 108 18.86 -11.63 4.94
N VAL A 109 18.46 -10.44 5.39
CA VAL A 109 17.98 -10.22 6.75
C VAL A 109 16.67 -11.00 6.99
N THR A 110 15.71 -10.91 6.08
CA THR A 110 14.40 -11.57 6.30
C THR A 110 14.51 -13.07 6.21
N VAL A 111 15.26 -13.62 5.24
CA VAL A 111 15.49 -15.07 5.13
C VAL A 111 16.23 -15.63 6.34
N ALA A 112 17.26 -14.91 6.84
CA ALA A 112 18.01 -15.34 8.00
C ALA A 112 17.17 -15.33 9.30
N LEU A 113 16.28 -14.35 9.44
CA LEU A 113 15.45 -14.18 10.64
C LEU A 113 14.13 -14.93 10.63
N THR A 114 13.70 -15.48 9.48
CA THR A 114 12.38 -16.11 9.31
C THR A 114 12.07 -17.11 10.42
N ARG A 115 12.92 -18.11 10.61
CA ARG A 115 12.69 -19.17 11.62
C ARG A 115 12.62 -18.61 13.04
N ALA A 116 13.51 -17.68 13.39
CA ALA A 116 13.53 -17.05 14.69
C ALA A 116 12.24 -16.26 14.97
N VAL A 117 11.74 -15.54 13.97
CA VAL A 117 10.48 -14.78 14.09
C VAL A 117 9.29 -15.72 14.25
N LEU A 118 9.22 -16.84 13.50
CA LEU A 118 8.15 -17.83 13.64
C LEU A 118 8.11 -18.46 15.03
N VAL A 119 9.26 -18.80 15.61
CA VAL A 119 9.36 -19.29 16.98
C VAL A 119 8.93 -18.20 17.98
N TRP A 120 9.39 -16.97 17.79
CA TRP A 120 9.04 -15.85 18.68
C TRP A 120 7.54 -15.50 18.64
N THR A 121 6.90 -15.67 17.50
CA THR A 121 5.44 -15.46 17.36
C THR A 121 4.60 -16.64 17.82
N ASN A 122 5.22 -17.66 18.45
CA ASN A 122 4.55 -18.87 18.91
C ASN A 122 3.74 -19.59 17.82
N THR A 123 4.32 -19.69 16.62
CA THR A 123 3.70 -20.47 15.53
C THR A 123 3.64 -21.95 15.95
N PRO A 124 2.48 -22.62 15.87
CA PRO A 124 2.33 -24.01 16.29
C PRO A 124 3.28 -24.97 15.58
N ASP A 125 3.81 -25.96 16.29
CA ASP A 125 4.82 -26.90 15.79
C ASP A 125 4.36 -27.71 14.57
N ASN A 126 3.06 -28.01 14.47
CA ASN A 126 2.50 -28.75 13.34
C ASN A 126 2.49 -27.98 12.03
N ILE A 127 2.56 -26.66 12.04
CA ILE A 127 2.53 -25.81 10.83
C ILE A 127 3.80 -24.99 10.60
N ILE A 128 4.70 -24.90 11.61
CA ILE A 128 5.86 -24.00 11.55
C ILE A 128 6.79 -24.29 10.38
N ASP A 129 6.97 -25.56 10.01
CA ASP A 129 7.83 -25.96 8.89
C ASP A 129 7.20 -25.57 7.54
N ILE A 130 5.88 -25.71 7.40
CA ILE A 130 5.15 -25.28 6.21
C ILE A 130 5.20 -23.75 6.11
N ALA A 131 5.00 -23.06 7.21
CA ALA A 131 5.07 -21.61 7.29
C ALA A 131 6.46 -21.08 6.95
N ASP A 132 7.52 -21.70 7.45
CA ASP A 132 8.93 -21.33 7.18
C ASP A 132 9.25 -21.51 5.67
N ILE A 133 8.90 -22.63 5.08
CA ILE A 133 9.10 -22.88 3.65
C ILE A 133 8.36 -21.85 2.81
N TYR A 134 7.09 -21.58 3.11
CA TYR A 134 6.27 -20.64 2.37
C TYR A 134 6.83 -19.21 2.43
N ILE A 135 6.99 -18.67 3.64
CA ILE A 135 7.40 -17.27 3.80
C ILE A 135 8.86 -17.03 3.40
N ARG A 136 9.74 -17.99 3.64
CA ARG A 136 11.14 -17.94 3.21
C ARG A 136 11.24 -17.89 1.69
N THR A 137 10.41 -18.66 0.98
CA THR A 137 10.33 -18.62 -0.49
C THR A 137 9.87 -17.25 -0.97
N ILE A 138 8.85 -16.66 -0.35
CA ILE A 138 8.39 -15.28 -0.64
C ILE A 138 9.53 -14.27 -0.43
N PHE A 139 10.29 -14.40 0.65
CA PHE A 139 11.39 -13.48 0.95
C PHE A 139 12.59 -13.64 0.01
N TRP A 140 12.87 -14.83 -0.50
CA TRP A 140 13.79 -15.00 -1.62
C TRP A 140 13.31 -14.28 -2.89
N GLY A 141 12.01 -14.08 -3.04
CA GLY A 141 11.37 -13.33 -4.12
C GLY A 141 11.41 -11.80 -3.96
N ILE A 142 11.89 -11.25 -2.83
CA ILE A 142 11.95 -9.78 -2.59
C ILE A 142 12.62 -9.01 -3.74
N PRO A 143 13.73 -9.46 -4.36
CA PRO A 143 14.33 -8.77 -5.48
C PRO A 143 13.36 -8.56 -6.66
N PHE A 144 12.55 -9.54 -6.97
CA PHE A 144 11.59 -9.46 -8.08
C PHE A 144 10.37 -8.60 -7.71
N THR A 145 9.90 -8.71 -6.47
CA THR A 145 8.83 -7.86 -5.94
C THR A 145 9.26 -6.40 -5.92
N LEU A 146 10.47 -6.11 -5.46
CA LEU A 146 11.02 -4.76 -5.47
C LEU A 146 11.21 -4.24 -6.90
N LEU A 147 11.70 -5.07 -7.81
CA LEU A 147 11.84 -4.72 -9.23
C LEU A 147 10.50 -4.31 -9.84
N TYR A 148 9.44 -5.10 -9.63
CA TYR A 148 8.11 -4.78 -10.13
C TYR A 148 7.57 -3.49 -9.48
N ASN A 149 7.72 -3.33 -8.17
CA ASN A 149 7.22 -2.14 -7.45
C ASN A 149 7.95 -0.87 -7.90
N VAL A 150 9.27 -0.92 -8.06
CA VAL A 150 10.08 0.23 -8.53
C VAL A 150 9.74 0.59 -9.97
N THR A 151 9.69 -0.37 -10.88
CA THR A 151 9.34 -0.11 -12.28
C THR A 151 7.92 0.44 -12.43
N SER A 152 6.98 -0.09 -11.64
CA SER A 152 5.61 0.43 -11.56
C SER A 152 5.57 1.86 -11.01
N ALA A 153 6.33 2.14 -9.95
CA ALA A 153 6.44 3.47 -9.35
C ALA A 153 7.08 4.49 -10.32
N LEU A 154 8.10 4.08 -11.08
CA LEU A 154 8.70 4.91 -12.14
C LEU A 154 7.67 5.27 -13.23
N MET A 155 6.90 4.30 -13.73
CA MET A 155 5.84 4.59 -14.71
C MET A 155 4.80 5.55 -14.15
N ARG A 156 4.38 5.35 -12.88
CA ARG A 156 3.45 6.26 -12.19
C ARG A 156 4.04 7.66 -12.01
N ALA A 157 5.32 7.79 -11.66
CA ALA A 157 5.99 9.09 -11.54
C ALA A 157 5.92 9.92 -12.82
N LEU A 158 5.94 9.25 -13.98
CA LEU A 158 5.78 9.87 -15.31
C LEU A 158 4.31 10.01 -15.75
N GLY A 159 3.36 9.78 -14.84
CA GLY A 159 1.93 9.94 -15.10
C GLY A 159 1.26 8.76 -15.82
N ASP A 160 1.90 7.59 -15.89
CA ASP A 160 1.30 6.40 -16.51
C ASP A 160 0.87 5.40 -15.43
N SER A 161 -0.44 5.32 -15.18
CA SER A 161 -1.05 4.34 -14.28
C SER A 161 -1.61 3.10 -14.99
N LYS A 162 -1.73 3.13 -16.34
CA LYS A 162 -2.33 2.04 -17.10
C LYS A 162 -1.35 0.88 -17.32
N ARG A 163 -0.08 1.19 -17.60
CA ARG A 163 0.92 0.14 -17.88
C ARG A 163 1.22 -0.75 -16.68
N PRO A 164 1.41 -0.21 -15.47
CA PRO A 164 1.50 -1.04 -14.26
C PRO A 164 0.32 -1.98 -14.09
N LEU A 165 -0.91 -1.53 -14.39
CA LEU A 165 -2.11 -2.37 -14.35
C LEU A 165 -2.00 -3.56 -15.30
N TYR A 166 -1.54 -3.36 -16.55
CA TYR A 166 -1.42 -4.47 -17.50
C TYR A 166 -0.42 -5.53 -17.04
N PHE A 167 0.74 -5.12 -16.51
CA PHE A 167 1.71 -6.06 -15.95
C PHE A 167 1.16 -6.80 -14.73
N LEU A 168 0.38 -6.11 -13.88
CA LEU A 168 -0.27 -6.74 -12.75
C LEU A 168 -1.32 -7.77 -13.18
N LEU A 169 -2.13 -7.46 -14.21
CA LEU A 169 -3.10 -8.41 -14.76
C LEU A 169 -2.43 -9.67 -15.30
N VAL A 170 -1.34 -9.49 -16.06
CA VAL A 170 -0.56 -10.63 -16.57
C VAL A 170 0.00 -11.47 -15.42
N ALA A 171 0.59 -10.80 -14.39
CA ALA A 171 1.10 -11.49 -13.21
C ALA A 171 -0.01 -12.24 -12.46
N SER A 172 -1.19 -11.66 -12.30
CA SER A 172 -2.31 -12.27 -11.57
C SER A 172 -2.84 -13.51 -12.29
N VAL A 173 -3.02 -13.44 -13.61
CA VAL A 173 -3.45 -14.61 -14.41
C VAL A 173 -2.40 -15.70 -14.39
N LEU A 174 -1.12 -15.32 -14.54
CA LEU A 174 0.00 -16.26 -14.49
C LEU A 174 0.12 -16.92 -13.11
N ASN A 175 -0.05 -16.15 -12.03
CA ASN A 175 -0.01 -16.66 -10.67
C ASN A 175 -1.09 -17.74 -10.45
N ILE A 176 -2.36 -17.47 -10.76
CA ILE A 176 -3.44 -18.44 -10.62
C ILE A 176 -3.17 -19.71 -11.45
N GLY A 177 -2.71 -19.54 -12.69
CA GLY A 177 -2.36 -20.67 -13.55
C GLY A 177 -1.21 -21.52 -12.98
N LEU A 178 -0.17 -20.87 -12.45
CA LEU A 178 0.97 -21.55 -11.83
C LEU A 178 0.60 -22.18 -10.48
N ASP A 179 -0.25 -21.56 -9.68
CA ASP A 179 -0.76 -22.16 -8.44
C ASP A 179 -1.43 -23.49 -8.72
N LEU A 180 -2.35 -23.53 -9.69
CA LEU A 180 -3.01 -24.76 -10.08
C LEU A 180 -2.01 -25.78 -10.63
N LEU A 181 -1.07 -25.38 -11.46
CA LEU A 181 -0.06 -26.27 -12.02
C LEU A 181 0.88 -26.83 -10.94
N CYS A 182 1.44 -25.97 -10.08
CA CYS A 182 2.39 -26.38 -9.06
C CYS A 182 1.73 -27.21 -7.96
N ILE A 183 0.49 -26.88 -7.58
CA ILE A 183 -0.21 -27.58 -6.50
C ILE A 183 -0.85 -28.87 -7.00
N LEU A 184 -1.59 -28.84 -8.12
CA LEU A 184 -2.35 -30.01 -8.59
C LEU A 184 -1.47 -31.00 -9.34
N THR A 185 -0.61 -30.51 -10.26
CA THR A 185 0.19 -31.37 -11.12
C THR A 185 1.51 -31.78 -10.48
N PHE A 186 2.26 -30.80 -9.93
CA PHE A 186 3.56 -31.08 -9.33
C PHE A 186 3.50 -31.40 -7.84
N ARG A 187 2.33 -31.22 -7.18
CA ARG A 187 2.10 -31.50 -5.76
C ARG A 187 3.11 -30.83 -4.81
N MET A 188 3.50 -29.60 -5.13
CA MET A 188 4.52 -28.86 -4.40
C MET A 188 3.99 -28.23 -3.10
N GLY A 189 2.71 -28.37 -2.77
CA GLY A 189 2.11 -27.87 -1.54
C GLY A 189 2.24 -26.33 -1.40
N ALA A 190 2.46 -25.86 -0.17
CA ALA A 190 2.62 -24.43 0.12
C ALA A 190 3.85 -23.79 -0.57
N PHE A 191 4.92 -24.58 -0.81
CA PHE A 191 6.06 -24.11 -1.61
C PHE A 191 5.64 -23.73 -3.03
N GLY A 192 4.73 -24.51 -3.64
CA GLY A 192 4.21 -24.27 -4.98
C GLY A 192 3.49 -22.93 -5.09
N ALA A 193 2.64 -22.58 -4.11
CA ALA A 193 1.96 -21.29 -4.05
C ALA A 193 2.95 -20.11 -3.91
N ALA A 194 3.93 -20.22 -3.00
CA ALA A 194 4.95 -19.20 -2.85
C ALA A 194 5.80 -19.03 -4.12
N PHE A 195 6.18 -20.15 -4.76
CA PHE A 195 6.94 -20.12 -6.01
C PHE A 195 6.15 -19.48 -7.14
N ALA A 196 4.87 -19.81 -7.30
CA ALA A 196 3.99 -19.20 -8.30
C ALA A 196 3.90 -17.69 -8.14
N THR A 197 3.77 -17.21 -6.90
CA THR A 197 3.76 -15.78 -6.56
C THR A 197 5.07 -15.11 -6.95
N VAL A 198 6.21 -15.67 -6.54
CA VAL A 198 7.54 -15.11 -6.84
C VAL A 198 7.81 -15.09 -8.34
N PHE A 199 7.50 -16.18 -9.03
CA PHE A 199 7.71 -16.29 -10.48
C PHE A 199 6.84 -15.27 -11.25
N SER A 200 5.59 -15.10 -10.87
CA SER A 200 4.68 -14.14 -11.48
C SER A 200 5.16 -12.70 -11.28
N GLN A 201 5.66 -12.38 -10.08
CA GLN A 201 6.30 -11.09 -9.80
C GLN A 201 7.58 -10.88 -10.63
N ALA A 202 8.38 -11.93 -10.82
CA ALA A 202 9.56 -11.87 -11.66
C ALA A 202 9.21 -11.56 -13.12
N VAL A 203 8.21 -12.24 -13.68
CA VAL A 203 7.73 -11.98 -15.04
C VAL A 203 7.21 -10.56 -15.20
N ALA A 204 6.40 -10.08 -14.25
CA ALA A 204 5.90 -8.70 -14.28
C ALA A 204 7.03 -7.68 -14.13
N GLY A 205 7.97 -7.90 -13.21
CA GLY A 205 9.12 -7.01 -12.96
C GLY A 205 10.05 -6.93 -14.17
N ILE A 206 10.46 -8.06 -14.72
CA ILE A 206 11.32 -8.12 -15.91
C ILE A 206 10.59 -7.56 -17.13
N GLY A 207 9.33 -7.93 -17.33
CA GLY A 207 8.51 -7.41 -18.43
C GLY A 207 8.34 -5.90 -18.38
N SER A 208 8.07 -5.34 -17.20
CA SER A 208 7.96 -3.89 -17.01
C SER A 208 9.30 -3.16 -17.20
N LEU A 209 10.43 -3.76 -16.77
CA LEU A 209 11.76 -3.21 -17.01
C LEU A 209 12.10 -3.15 -18.51
N ILE A 210 11.85 -4.24 -19.24
CA ILE A 210 12.05 -4.28 -20.71
C ILE A 210 11.14 -3.25 -21.40
N TYR A 211 9.91 -3.12 -20.94
CA TYR A 211 8.96 -2.15 -21.47
C TYR A 211 9.45 -0.71 -21.26
N ILE A 212 9.92 -0.37 -20.06
CA ILE A 212 10.51 0.95 -19.75
C ILE A 212 11.69 1.21 -20.69
N GLY A 213 12.61 0.27 -20.81
CA GLY A 213 13.79 0.44 -21.65
C GLY A 213 13.47 0.69 -23.14
N ARG A 214 12.34 0.17 -23.64
CA ARG A 214 11.91 0.36 -25.03
C ARG A 214 11.06 1.60 -25.26
N HIS A 215 10.17 1.93 -24.32
CA HIS A 215 9.10 2.93 -24.56
C HIS A 215 9.26 4.23 -23.78
N TYR A 216 10.24 4.34 -22.85
CA TYR A 216 10.50 5.55 -22.08
C TYR A 216 11.92 6.11 -22.36
N PRO A 217 12.18 6.67 -23.56
CA PRO A 217 13.51 7.14 -23.92
C PRO A 217 14.03 8.24 -22.99
N LYS A 218 13.14 9.00 -22.34
CA LYS A 218 13.48 10.02 -21.35
C LYS A 218 14.17 9.47 -20.09
N LEU A 219 13.99 8.18 -19.78
CA LEU A 219 14.63 7.49 -18.64
C LEU A 219 15.99 6.87 -19.01
N LYS A 220 16.40 6.89 -20.27
CA LYS A 220 17.71 6.37 -20.67
C LYS A 220 18.80 7.32 -20.22
N TRP A 221 19.61 6.87 -19.27
CA TRP A 221 20.73 7.63 -18.71
C TRP A 221 22.03 7.41 -19.47
N SER A 222 22.91 8.39 -19.44
CA SER A 222 24.29 8.31 -19.89
C SER A 222 25.18 7.69 -18.80
N ARG A 223 26.44 7.36 -19.15
CA ARG A 223 27.41 6.84 -18.19
C ARG A 223 27.70 7.81 -17.04
N GLU A 224 27.65 9.11 -17.31
CA GLU A 224 27.85 10.15 -16.30
C GLU A 224 26.68 10.27 -15.35
N GLU A 225 25.44 10.17 -15.87
CA GLU A 225 24.20 10.23 -15.09
C GLU A 225 23.99 8.97 -14.24
N SER A 226 24.66 7.85 -14.59
CA SER A 226 24.60 6.59 -13.84
C SER A 226 25.51 6.52 -12.62
N ARG A 227 26.35 7.53 -12.38
CA ARG A 227 27.26 7.55 -11.23
C ARG A 227 26.48 7.57 -9.92
N LEU A 228 26.93 6.75 -8.98
CA LEU A 228 26.39 6.74 -7.62
C LEU A 228 26.69 8.09 -6.95
N SER A 229 25.65 8.73 -6.45
CA SER A 229 25.74 10.03 -5.79
C SER A 229 25.12 9.96 -4.39
N ALA A 230 25.93 10.24 -3.37
CA ALA A 230 25.48 10.22 -1.99
C ALA A 230 24.32 11.19 -1.72
N SER A 231 24.32 12.38 -2.36
CA SER A 231 23.24 13.36 -2.18
C SER A 231 21.91 12.88 -2.75
N HIS A 232 21.93 12.24 -3.94
CA HIS A 232 20.73 11.66 -4.55
C HIS A 232 20.23 10.46 -3.72
N CYS A 233 21.15 9.57 -3.31
CA CYS A 233 20.80 8.43 -2.47
C CYS A 233 20.19 8.87 -1.13
N LEU A 234 20.77 9.89 -0.48
CA LEU A 234 20.23 10.41 0.79
C LEU A 234 18.82 10.98 0.59
N LYS A 235 18.59 11.73 -0.49
CA LYS A 235 17.27 12.30 -0.78
C LYS A 235 16.23 11.23 -1.08
N LEU A 236 16.60 10.18 -1.83
CA LEU A 236 15.75 9.00 -2.07
C LEU A 236 15.45 8.26 -0.77
N CYS A 237 16.44 8.00 0.07
CA CYS A 237 16.26 7.34 1.38
C CYS A 237 15.37 8.16 2.32
N ASN A 238 15.52 9.48 2.36
CA ASN A 238 14.68 10.37 3.15
C ASN A 238 13.20 10.35 2.74
N MET A 239 12.90 9.94 1.51
CA MET A 239 11.51 9.73 1.06
C MET A 239 11.08 8.27 1.23
N GLY A 240 11.92 7.32 0.82
CA GLY A 240 11.56 5.91 0.76
C GLY A 240 11.47 5.26 2.12
N ILE A 241 12.46 5.45 2.99
CA ILE A 241 12.50 4.79 4.31
C ILE A 241 11.30 5.18 5.17
N PRO A 242 10.94 6.48 5.33
CA PRO A 242 9.75 6.84 6.10
C PRO A 242 8.45 6.28 5.52
N MET A 243 8.33 6.20 4.19
CA MET A 243 7.14 5.59 3.56
C MET A 243 7.07 4.08 3.81
N GLY A 244 8.19 3.38 3.75
CA GLY A 244 8.27 1.96 4.11
C GLY A 244 7.92 1.73 5.58
N LEU A 245 8.53 2.50 6.49
CA LEU A 245 8.25 2.42 7.93
C LEU A 245 6.79 2.74 8.25
N GLN A 246 6.17 3.69 7.56
CA GLN A 246 4.76 4.00 7.76
C GLN A 246 3.86 2.78 7.54
N CYS A 247 4.08 2.01 6.45
CA CYS A 247 3.33 0.78 6.19
C CYS A 247 3.51 -0.23 7.33
N SER A 248 4.75 -0.42 7.79
CA SER A 248 5.05 -1.34 8.90
C SER A 248 4.45 -0.88 10.23
N ILE A 249 4.52 0.40 10.55
CA ILE A 249 3.94 0.98 11.78
C ILE A 249 2.42 0.81 11.80
N THR A 250 1.76 1.05 10.68
CA THR A 250 0.31 0.86 10.55
C THR A 250 -0.07 -0.61 10.75
N ALA A 251 0.73 -1.54 10.23
CA ALA A 251 0.55 -2.98 10.44
C ALA A 251 0.66 -3.36 11.91
N ILE A 252 1.68 -2.85 12.63
CA ILE A 252 1.86 -3.09 14.07
C ILE A 252 0.63 -2.60 14.85
N GLY A 253 0.10 -1.41 14.55
CA GLY A 253 -1.10 -0.89 15.19
C GLY A 253 -2.31 -1.80 15.01
N SER A 254 -2.46 -2.41 13.83
CA SER A 254 -3.54 -3.37 13.57
C SER A 254 -3.36 -4.68 14.34
N VAL A 255 -2.13 -5.17 14.49
CA VAL A 255 -1.82 -6.38 15.28
C VAL A 255 -2.11 -6.16 16.75
N VAL A 256 -1.76 -4.99 17.31
CA VAL A 256 -2.04 -4.64 18.72
C VAL A 256 -3.55 -4.62 18.97
N LEU A 257 -4.32 -3.99 18.08
CA LEU A 257 -5.79 -3.98 18.19
C LEU A 257 -6.36 -5.40 18.07
N GLN A 258 -5.85 -6.22 17.14
CA GLN A 258 -6.29 -7.61 16.97
C GLN A 258 -6.05 -8.43 18.24
N GLY A 259 -4.93 -8.22 18.94
CA GLY A 259 -4.65 -8.85 20.23
C GLY A 259 -5.75 -8.57 21.27
N ALA A 260 -6.20 -7.33 21.36
CA ALA A 260 -7.30 -6.95 22.26
C ALA A 260 -8.64 -7.60 21.86
N VAL A 261 -8.93 -7.66 20.56
CA VAL A 261 -10.14 -8.28 20.03
C VAL A 261 -10.16 -9.79 20.25
N ASN A 262 -9.02 -10.45 20.16
CA ASN A 262 -8.90 -11.88 20.42
C ASN A 262 -9.37 -12.24 21.84
N GLY A 263 -9.20 -11.34 22.81
CA GLY A 263 -9.70 -11.49 24.17
C GLY A 263 -11.23 -11.46 24.31
N LEU A 264 -11.97 -11.02 23.28
CA LEU A 264 -13.44 -10.96 23.30
C LEU A 264 -14.12 -12.26 22.82
N GLY A 265 -13.35 -13.24 22.35
CA GLY A 265 -13.85 -14.54 21.91
C GLY A 265 -13.89 -14.74 20.41
N SER A 266 -13.96 -16.01 19.99
CA SER A 266 -13.83 -16.44 18.60
C SER A 266 -14.93 -15.90 17.68
N SER A 267 -16.18 -15.81 18.15
CA SER A 267 -17.30 -15.28 17.37
C SER A 267 -17.08 -13.80 16.99
N ILE A 268 -16.55 -13.00 17.90
CA ILE A 268 -16.23 -11.59 17.65
C ILE A 268 -15.04 -11.45 16.69
N VAL A 269 -14.02 -12.29 16.85
CA VAL A 269 -12.88 -12.33 15.93
C VAL A 269 -13.34 -12.67 14.51
N ALA A 270 -14.22 -13.65 14.35
CA ALA A 270 -14.79 -14.03 13.05
C ALA A 270 -15.59 -12.86 12.44
N ALA A 271 -16.45 -12.22 13.23
CA ALA A 271 -17.25 -11.07 12.82
C ALA A 271 -16.36 -9.89 12.35
N GLN A 272 -15.35 -9.54 13.13
CA GLN A 272 -14.42 -8.47 12.79
C GLN A 272 -13.59 -8.80 11.55
N THR A 273 -13.14 -10.03 11.41
CA THR A 273 -12.37 -10.47 10.23
C THR A 273 -13.19 -10.34 8.96
N ALA A 274 -14.42 -10.82 8.96
CA ALA A 274 -15.34 -10.72 7.81
C ALA A 274 -15.67 -9.25 7.50
N GLY A 275 -16.00 -8.46 8.52
CA GLY A 275 -16.27 -7.03 8.39
C GLY A 275 -15.07 -6.25 7.84
N SER A 276 -13.87 -6.56 8.32
CA SER A 276 -12.63 -5.92 7.85
C SER A 276 -12.32 -6.26 6.40
N LYS A 277 -12.49 -7.52 5.98
CA LYS A 277 -12.30 -7.93 4.58
C LYS A 277 -13.29 -7.22 3.65
N ALA A 278 -14.57 -7.14 4.04
CA ALA A 278 -15.58 -6.39 3.28
C ALA A 278 -15.23 -4.89 3.20
N ALA A 279 -14.81 -4.26 4.31
CA ALA A 279 -14.41 -2.86 4.36
C ALA A 279 -13.16 -2.58 3.52
N GLN A 280 -12.24 -3.52 3.40
CA GLN A 280 -11.01 -3.39 2.61
C GLN A 280 -11.30 -3.15 1.13
N PHE A 281 -12.28 -3.84 0.54
CA PHE A 281 -12.68 -3.59 -0.85
C PHE A 281 -13.16 -2.15 -1.08
N LEU A 282 -13.79 -1.56 -0.10
CA LEU A 282 -14.35 -0.21 -0.18
C LEU A 282 -13.32 0.89 0.15
N SER A 283 -12.20 0.56 0.77
CA SER A 283 -11.10 1.51 0.97
C SER A 283 -10.20 1.66 -0.26
N VAL A 284 -10.18 0.67 -1.17
CA VAL A 284 -9.34 0.66 -2.37
C VAL A 284 -9.48 1.91 -3.25
N PRO A 285 -10.69 2.45 -3.53
CA PRO A 285 -10.82 3.67 -4.32
C PRO A 285 -10.20 4.90 -3.64
N LEU A 286 -10.34 5.03 -2.32
CA LEU A 286 -9.72 6.13 -1.56
C LEU A 286 -8.19 6.06 -1.61
N GLU A 287 -7.61 4.87 -1.42
CA GLU A 287 -6.16 4.65 -1.54
C GLU A 287 -5.65 4.97 -2.95
N SER A 288 -6.45 4.67 -3.97
CA SER A 288 -6.11 4.96 -5.37
C SER A 288 -6.13 6.45 -5.67
N ILE A 289 -7.09 7.20 -5.09
CA ILE A 289 -7.12 8.66 -5.13
C ILE A 289 -5.89 9.23 -4.40
N GLY A 290 -5.55 8.71 -3.22
CA GLY A 290 -4.36 9.08 -2.48
C GLY A 290 -3.08 8.92 -3.30
N THR A 291 -2.86 7.73 -3.86
CA THR A 291 -1.69 7.46 -4.73
C THR A 291 -1.65 8.42 -5.94
N SER A 292 -2.81 8.77 -6.51
CA SER A 292 -2.91 9.77 -7.57
C SER A 292 -2.47 11.14 -7.08
N MET A 293 -2.82 11.50 -5.85
CA MET A 293 -2.42 12.77 -5.24
C MET A 293 -0.91 12.87 -4.98
N THR A 294 -0.24 11.76 -4.65
CA THR A 294 1.23 11.75 -4.56
C THR A 294 1.87 12.16 -5.88
N THR A 295 1.48 11.54 -6.99
CA THR A 295 2.03 11.87 -8.31
C THR A 295 1.62 13.29 -8.75
N TYR A 296 0.35 13.66 -8.53
CA TYR A 296 -0.16 14.98 -8.88
C TYR A 296 0.58 16.09 -8.11
N ALA A 297 0.70 15.95 -6.79
CA ALA A 297 1.39 16.92 -5.95
C ALA A 297 2.88 17.01 -6.28
N SER A 298 3.55 15.86 -6.50
CA SER A 298 4.96 15.82 -6.86
C SER A 298 5.25 16.53 -8.18
N GLN A 299 4.50 16.25 -9.25
CA GLN A 299 4.72 16.89 -10.55
C GLN A 299 4.44 18.40 -10.48
N ASN A 300 3.38 18.83 -9.80
CA ASN A 300 3.05 20.25 -9.66
C ASN A 300 4.01 20.98 -8.71
N MET A 301 4.57 20.30 -7.71
CA MET A 301 5.66 20.82 -6.87
C MET A 301 6.91 21.06 -7.72
N GLY A 302 7.30 20.11 -8.58
CA GLY A 302 8.41 20.27 -9.50
C GLY A 302 8.20 21.43 -10.50
N ALA A 303 6.96 21.65 -10.92
CA ALA A 303 6.60 22.79 -11.78
C ALA A 303 6.44 24.12 -11.01
N HIS A 304 6.74 24.15 -9.70
CA HIS A 304 6.59 25.32 -8.82
C HIS A 304 5.16 25.91 -8.74
N ASP A 305 4.12 25.10 -9.05
CA ASP A 305 2.71 25.52 -8.99
C ASP A 305 1.98 24.96 -7.77
N LEU A 306 2.27 25.54 -6.59
CA LEU A 306 1.59 25.19 -5.34
C LEU A 306 0.10 25.53 -5.34
N LYS A 307 -0.34 26.57 -6.09
CA LYS A 307 -1.76 26.90 -6.21
C LYS A 307 -2.52 25.76 -6.89
N ARG A 308 -1.86 25.08 -7.82
CA ARG A 308 -2.43 23.93 -8.50
C ARG A 308 -2.48 22.70 -7.59
N VAL A 309 -1.49 22.51 -6.71
CA VAL A 309 -1.54 21.50 -5.64
C VAL A 309 -2.78 21.72 -4.77
N ASP A 310 -3.02 22.93 -4.30
CA ASP A 310 -4.21 23.26 -3.49
C ASP A 310 -5.53 22.93 -4.21
N ARG A 311 -5.63 23.28 -5.50
CA ARG A 311 -6.80 22.92 -6.32
C ARG A 311 -6.97 21.39 -6.43
N GLY A 312 -5.87 20.66 -6.57
CA GLY A 312 -5.88 19.20 -6.59
C GLY A 312 -6.38 18.61 -5.27
N VAL A 313 -5.88 19.12 -4.13
CA VAL A 313 -6.32 18.72 -2.79
C VAL A 313 -7.82 18.94 -2.62
N ASN A 314 -8.33 20.14 -2.92
CA ASN A 314 -9.75 20.46 -2.80
C ASN A 314 -10.61 19.57 -3.72
N THR A 315 -10.13 19.29 -4.94
CA THR A 315 -10.82 18.41 -5.87
C THR A 315 -10.84 16.97 -5.37
N ALA A 316 -9.70 16.47 -4.86
CA ALA A 316 -9.61 15.12 -4.32
C ALA A 316 -10.48 14.95 -3.06
N LEU A 317 -10.51 15.96 -2.16
CA LEU A 317 -11.41 15.98 -1.01
C LEU A 317 -12.88 15.93 -1.44
N GLY A 318 -13.28 16.68 -2.46
CA GLY A 318 -14.63 16.61 -3.03
C GLY A 318 -14.97 15.21 -3.55
N ILE A 319 -14.07 14.59 -4.33
CA ILE A 319 -14.23 13.21 -4.82
C ILE A 319 -14.33 12.23 -3.64
N GLY A 320 -13.42 12.37 -2.67
CA GLY A 320 -13.37 11.50 -1.47
C GLY A 320 -14.65 11.60 -0.64
N CYS A 321 -15.19 12.81 -0.43
CA CYS A 321 -16.46 13.01 0.29
C CYS A 321 -17.63 12.38 -0.46
N VAL A 322 -17.76 12.63 -1.77
CA VAL A 322 -18.83 12.02 -2.59
C VAL A 322 -18.73 10.50 -2.55
N TYR A 323 -17.53 9.95 -2.72
CA TYR A 323 -17.31 8.50 -2.62
C TYR A 323 -17.66 7.96 -1.24
N SER A 324 -17.27 8.64 -0.16
CA SER A 324 -17.54 8.21 1.22
C SER A 324 -19.05 8.13 1.50
N VAL A 325 -19.80 9.13 1.07
CA VAL A 325 -21.28 9.13 1.19
C VAL A 325 -21.89 8.03 0.34
N ALA A 326 -21.45 7.87 -0.92
CA ALA A 326 -21.94 6.82 -1.80
C ALA A 326 -21.65 5.43 -1.23
N SER A 327 -20.43 5.19 -0.71
CA SER A 327 -20.05 3.93 -0.08
C SER A 327 -20.87 3.62 1.16
N PHE A 328 -21.14 4.63 2.00
CA PHE A 328 -22.01 4.47 3.16
C PHE A 328 -23.43 4.02 2.73
N LEU A 329 -24.03 4.69 1.74
CA LEU A 329 -25.37 4.34 1.23
C LEU A 329 -25.40 2.94 0.59
N ILE A 330 -24.39 2.60 -0.20
CA ILE A 330 -24.26 1.27 -0.81
C ILE A 330 -24.17 0.19 0.28
N LEU A 331 -23.35 0.42 1.31
CA LEU A 331 -23.21 -0.52 2.41
C LEU A 331 -24.49 -0.70 3.23
N ARG A 332 -25.39 0.28 3.30
CA ARG A 332 -26.70 0.10 3.94
C ARG A 332 -27.58 -0.94 3.23
N VAL A 333 -27.34 -1.16 1.96
CA VAL A 333 -28.11 -2.12 1.13
C VAL A 333 -27.35 -3.44 0.96
N LEU A 334 -26.02 -3.38 0.83
CA LEU A 334 -25.17 -4.51 0.44
C LEU A 334 -24.34 -5.09 1.59
N ASP A 335 -24.53 -4.65 2.85
CA ASP A 335 -23.75 -5.16 3.99
C ASP A 335 -23.91 -6.68 4.16
N VAL A 336 -25.13 -7.20 4.17
CA VAL A 336 -25.40 -8.64 4.32
C VAL A 336 -24.82 -9.45 3.15
N PRO A 337 -25.09 -9.15 1.86
CA PRO A 337 -24.48 -9.84 0.74
C PRO A 337 -22.96 -9.85 0.77
N LEU A 338 -22.32 -8.73 1.16
CA LEU A 338 -20.86 -8.64 1.22
C LEU A 338 -20.27 -9.48 2.36
N ILE A 339 -20.88 -9.47 3.53
CA ILE A 339 -20.43 -10.27 4.67
C ILE A 339 -20.65 -11.76 4.38
N SER A 340 -21.74 -12.12 3.70
CA SER A 340 -22.06 -13.51 3.33
C SER A 340 -21.06 -14.14 2.35
N LEU A 341 -20.18 -13.35 1.73
CA LEU A 341 -19.04 -13.89 0.98
C LEU A 341 -17.99 -14.55 1.89
N PHE A 342 -17.99 -14.22 3.18
CA PHE A 342 -16.99 -14.65 4.16
C PHE A 342 -17.56 -15.44 5.34
N LEU A 343 -18.87 -15.34 5.60
CA LEU A 343 -19.57 -15.99 6.70
C LEU A 343 -20.87 -16.64 6.22
N GLU A 344 -21.19 -17.78 6.80
CA GLU A 344 -22.50 -18.40 6.58
C GLU A 344 -23.60 -17.55 7.20
N SER A 345 -24.69 -17.37 6.47
CA SER A 345 -25.82 -16.51 6.90
C SER A 345 -26.61 -17.08 8.10
N SER A 346 -26.35 -18.32 8.49
CA SER A 346 -26.94 -18.99 9.63
C SER A 346 -26.49 -18.44 10.99
N GLU A 347 -25.31 -17.80 11.05
CA GLU A 347 -24.70 -17.26 12.27
C GLU A 347 -25.22 -15.84 12.56
N VAL A 348 -26.44 -15.71 13.10
CA VAL A 348 -27.12 -14.41 13.26
C VAL A 348 -26.33 -13.40 14.10
N GLU A 349 -25.75 -13.85 15.22
CA GLU A 349 -24.97 -12.98 16.12
C GLU A 349 -23.68 -12.49 15.47
N ILE A 350 -22.93 -13.38 14.80
CA ILE A 350 -21.68 -13.04 14.11
C ILE A 350 -21.98 -12.06 12.97
N MET A 351 -23.06 -12.29 12.24
CA MET A 351 -23.53 -11.39 11.17
C MET A 351 -23.86 -9.99 11.72
N ALA A 352 -24.60 -9.92 12.84
CA ALA A 352 -24.95 -8.64 13.47
C ALA A 352 -23.72 -7.85 13.91
N ASN A 353 -22.73 -8.53 14.50
CA ASN A 353 -21.46 -7.94 14.90
C ASN A 353 -20.63 -7.45 13.69
N ALA A 354 -20.54 -8.23 12.62
CA ALA A 354 -19.86 -7.84 11.39
C ALA A 354 -20.53 -6.61 10.73
N ARG A 355 -21.85 -6.55 10.72
CA ARG A 355 -22.64 -5.38 10.27
C ARG A 355 -22.38 -4.16 11.12
N SER A 356 -22.28 -4.31 12.44
CA SER A 356 -21.93 -3.22 13.36
C SER A 356 -20.54 -2.65 13.05
N PHE A 357 -19.56 -3.51 12.82
CA PHE A 357 -18.20 -3.10 12.41
C PHE A 357 -18.21 -2.28 11.11
N ILE A 358 -18.87 -2.80 10.08
CA ILE A 358 -18.97 -2.11 8.76
C ILE A 358 -19.70 -0.77 8.92
N PHE A 359 -20.77 -0.73 9.71
CA PHE A 359 -21.53 0.48 9.95
C PHE A 359 -20.65 1.59 10.54
N TRP A 360 -20.00 1.33 11.68
CA TRP A 360 -19.19 2.32 12.36
C TRP A 360 -18.00 2.77 11.53
N ASN A 361 -17.34 1.88 10.80
CA ASN A 361 -16.26 2.27 9.90
C ASN A 361 -16.77 3.13 8.72
N SER A 362 -17.90 2.76 8.10
CA SER A 362 -18.42 3.48 6.92
C SER A 362 -18.97 4.87 7.23
N VAL A 363 -19.54 5.08 8.40
CA VAL A 363 -19.97 6.42 8.88
C VAL A 363 -18.81 7.41 8.89
N PHE A 364 -17.60 6.94 9.19
CA PHE A 364 -16.40 7.74 9.30
C PHE A 364 -15.46 7.67 8.09
N TYR A 365 -15.95 7.28 6.90
CA TYR A 365 -15.13 7.27 5.69
C TYR A 365 -14.72 8.67 5.22
N ILE A 366 -15.44 9.75 5.60
CA ILE A 366 -15.01 11.11 5.31
C ILE A 366 -13.68 11.44 6.02
N PRO A 367 -13.51 11.25 7.34
CA PRO A 367 -12.20 11.33 7.99
C PRO A 367 -11.11 10.47 7.33
N LEU A 368 -11.43 9.25 6.91
CA LEU A 368 -10.48 8.40 6.18
C LEU A 368 -10.04 9.03 4.86
N ALA A 369 -10.98 9.57 4.08
CA ALA A 369 -10.67 10.26 2.83
C ALA A 369 -9.77 11.49 3.08
N VAL A 370 -10.08 12.30 4.09
CA VAL A 370 -9.27 13.46 4.49
C VAL A 370 -7.86 13.04 4.86
N LEU A 371 -7.72 12.03 5.71
CA LEU A 371 -6.44 11.46 6.13
C LEU A 371 -5.61 11.02 4.93
N ILE A 372 -6.18 10.19 4.05
CA ILE A 372 -5.51 9.65 2.88
C ILE A 372 -5.03 10.79 1.98
N ILE A 373 -5.89 11.73 1.63
CA ILE A 373 -5.56 12.81 0.68
C ILE A 373 -4.44 13.70 1.22
N TYR A 374 -4.51 14.14 2.47
CA TYR A 374 -3.45 14.97 3.07
C TYR A 374 -2.14 14.18 3.23
N ARG A 375 -2.19 12.93 3.67
CA ARG A 375 -1.01 12.06 3.82
C ARG A 375 -0.24 11.93 2.51
N TYR A 376 -0.92 11.48 1.47
CA TYR A 376 -0.30 11.25 0.16
C TYR A 376 0.13 12.56 -0.52
N THR A 377 -0.56 13.67 -0.27
CA THR A 377 -0.14 14.99 -0.75
C THR A 377 1.15 15.44 -0.05
N ILE A 378 1.23 15.32 1.27
CA ILE A 378 2.43 15.68 2.06
C ILE A 378 3.63 14.82 1.61
N GLN A 379 3.42 13.53 1.35
CA GLN A 379 4.44 12.65 0.77
C GLN A 379 4.90 13.16 -0.60
N GLY A 380 3.96 13.47 -1.49
CA GLY A 380 4.26 14.02 -2.82
C GLY A 380 5.00 15.37 -2.78
N LEU A 381 4.78 16.18 -1.75
CA LEU A 381 5.53 17.42 -1.50
C LEU A 381 6.93 17.18 -0.91
N GLY A 382 7.28 15.92 -0.57
CA GLY A 382 8.61 15.54 -0.09
C GLY A 382 8.78 15.49 1.42
N TYR A 383 7.70 15.51 2.15
CA TYR A 383 7.73 15.44 3.61
C TYR A 383 7.25 14.09 4.13
N SER A 384 7.78 12.99 3.56
CA SER A 384 7.40 11.61 3.91
C SER A 384 7.56 11.30 5.40
N GLY A 385 8.54 11.92 6.07
CA GLY A 385 8.71 11.79 7.51
C GLY A 385 7.49 12.28 8.31
N LEU A 386 6.88 13.40 7.92
CA LEU A 386 5.65 13.87 8.57
C LEU A 386 4.49 12.89 8.35
N ALA A 387 4.35 12.34 7.15
CA ALA A 387 3.34 11.33 6.87
C ALA A 387 3.55 10.04 7.68
N MET A 388 4.81 9.65 7.96
CA MET A 388 5.15 8.53 8.84
C MET A 388 4.67 8.79 10.28
N PHE A 389 4.85 10.01 10.81
CA PHE A 389 4.35 10.35 12.15
C PHE A 389 2.83 10.27 12.27
N ALA A 390 2.08 10.53 11.20
CA ALA A 390 0.64 10.26 11.20
C ALA A 390 0.34 8.77 11.37
N GLY A 391 1.15 7.87 10.76
CA GLY A 391 1.06 6.42 11.01
C GLY A 391 1.33 6.06 12.49
N VAL A 392 2.29 6.73 13.12
CA VAL A 392 2.53 6.58 14.58
C VAL A 392 1.31 7.02 15.38
N ALA A 393 0.69 8.15 15.04
CA ALA A 393 -0.53 8.62 15.70
C ALA A 393 -1.69 7.62 15.57
N GLU A 394 -1.86 7.00 14.39
CA GLU A 394 -2.84 5.92 14.20
C GLU A 394 -2.52 4.68 15.06
N MET A 395 -1.26 4.26 15.10
CA MET A 395 -0.83 3.13 15.91
C MET A 395 -1.11 3.38 17.40
N VAL A 396 -0.74 4.55 17.91
CA VAL A 396 -0.98 4.96 19.31
C VAL A 396 -2.48 4.98 19.59
N ALA A 397 -3.30 5.55 18.71
CA ALA A 397 -4.75 5.59 18.89
C ALA A 397 -5.36 4.18 18.94
N ARG A 398 -4.95 3.25 18.04
CA ARG A 398 -5.41 1.86 18.08
C ARG A 398 -4.95 1.14 19.34
N ALA A 399 -3.71 1.37 19.79
CA ALA A 399 -3.21 0.80 21.05
C ALA A 399 -4.00 1.33 22.24
N MET A 400 -4.26 2.62 22.32
CA MET A 400 -5.09 3.22 23.38
C MET A 400 -6.49 2.59 23.41
N VAL A 401 -7.14 2.48 22.25
CA VAL A 401 -8.45 1.84 22.17
C VAL A 401 -8.38 0.37 22.58
N GLY A 402 -7.39 -0.38 22.09
CA GLY A 402 -7.22 -1.80 22.40
C GLY A 402 -6.98 -2.06 23.88
N PHE A 403 -6.09 -1.32 24.53
CA PHE A 403 -5.71 -1.56 25.92
C PHE A 403 -6.70 -0.98 26.94
N TRP A 404 -7.29 0.18 26.67
CA TRP A 404 -8.12 0.88 27.65
C TRP A 404 -9.62 0.80 27.36
N PHE A 405 -10.05 0.96 26.10
CA PHE A 405 -11.45 1.03 25.78
C PHE A 405 -12.10 -0.30 25.45
N VAL A 406 -11.36 -1.25 24.84
CA VAL A 406 -11.90 -2.60 24.56
C VAL A 406 -12.27 -3.34 25.87
N PRO A 407 -11.46 -3.30 26.96
CA PRO A 407 -11.88 -3.90 28.23
C PRO A 407 -13.11 -3.24 28.86
N LEU A 408 -13.36 -1.95 28.59
CA LEU A 408 -14.47 -1.20 29.19
C LEU A 408 -15.76 -1.29 28.36
N TRP A 409 -15.65 -1.21 27.02
CA TRP A 409 -16.80 -1.09 26.12
C TRP A 409 -16.96 -2.31 25.20
N GLY A 410 -16.14 -3.32 25.38
CA GLY A 410 -16.18 -4.54 24.58
C GLY A 410 -16.00 -4.31 23.09
N TYR A 411 -16.78 -5.02 22.29
CA TYR A 411 -16.67 -5.01 20.83
C TYR A 411 -17.00 -3.66 20.19
N PHE A 412 -17.83 -2.84 20.83
CA PHE A 412 -18.12 -1.48 20.31
C PHE A 412 -16.85 -0.65 20.20
N ALA A 413 -15.97 -0.71 21.22
CA ALA A 413 -14.66 -0.01 21.15
C ALA A 413 -13.82 -0.51 19.98
N ALA A 414 -13.80 -1.81 19.72
CA ALA A 414 -13.08 -2.38 18.57
C ALA A 414 -13.65 -1.86 17.23
N CYS A 415 -14.96 -1.71 17.10
CA CYS A 415 -15.61 -1.17 15.90
C CYS A 415 -15.20 0.29 15.61
N ILE A 416 -15.00 1.12 16.64
CA ILE A 416 -14.64 2.54 16.48
C ILE A 416 -13.13 2.79 16.50
N ALA A 417 -12.30 1.77 16.69
CA ALA A 417 -10.85 1.91 16.80
C ALA A 417 -10.21 2.54 15.55
N ASN A 418 -10.64 2.12 14.35
CA ASN A 418 -10.18 2.73 13.10
C ASN A 418 -10.65 4.19 12.95
N PRO A 419 -11.95 4.52 13.11
CA PRO A 419 -12.41 5.90 13.16
C PRO A 419 -11.60 6.81 14.09
N VAL A 420 -11.35 6.36 15.32
CA VAL A 420 -10.54 7.14 16.30
C VAL A 420 -9.14 7.36 15.76
N ALA A 421 -8.49 6.32 15.21
CA ALA A 421 -7.17 6.45 14.61
C ALA A 421 -7.15 7.45 13.43
N TRP A 422 -8.19 7.46 12.59
CA TRP A 422 -8.30 8.41 11.48
C TRP A 422 -8.43 9.86 11.96
N PHE A 423 -9.19 10.10 13.00
CA PHE A 423 -9.27 11.45 13.62
C PHE A 423 -7.92 11.89 14.19
N PHE A 424 -7.21 11.02 14.93
CA PHE A 424 -5.90 11.35 15.46
C PHE A 424 -4.91 11.71 14.35
N ALA A 425 -4.91 10.95 13.26
CA ALA A 425 -4.07 11.26 12.11
C ALA A 425 -4.47 12.56 11.40
N CYS A 426 -5.77 12.86 11.27
CA CYS A 426 -6.25 14.11 10.68
C CYS A 426 -5.84 15.33 11.52
N PHE A 427 -5.92 15.25 12.85
CA PHE A 427 -5.45 16.31 13.76
C PHE A 427 -3.99 16.67 13.55
N PHE A 428 -3.17 15.69 13.17
CA PHE A 428 -1.77 15.90 12.86
C PHE A 428 -1.56 16.38 11.42
N LEU A 429 -2.17 15.71 10.45
CA LEU A 429 -1.90 15.91 9.02
C LEU A 429 -2.41 17.25 8.48
N ILE A 430 -3.57 17.73 8.95
CA ILE A 430 -4.15 18.99 8.47
C ILE A 430 -3.24 20.17 8.82
N PRO A 431 -2.84 20.40 10.09
CA PRO A 431 -1.87 21.45 10.42
C PRO A 431 -0.52 21.25 9.73
N ALA A 432 -0.04 20.00 9.62
CA ALA A 432 1.22 19.69 8.94
C ALA A 432 1.19 20.11 7.47
N TYR A 433 0.09 19.87 6.75
CA TYR A 433 -0.06 20.32 5.36
C TYR A 433 0.04 21.83 5.23
N PHE A 434 -0.66 22.58 6.04
CA PHE A 434 -0.62 24.05 5.99
C PHE A 434 0.74 24.61 6.39
N ALA A 435 1.45 23.98 7.34
CA ALA A 435 2.80 24.35 7.71
C ALA A 435 3.80 24.10 6.56
N VAL A 436 3.75 22.91 5.94
CA VAL A 436 4.55 22.55 4.77
C VAL A 436 4.28 23.53 3.62
N ARG A 437 3.01 23.77 3.30
CA ARG A 437 2.61 24.68 2.24
C ARG A 437 3.15 26.09 2.48
N LYS A 438 3.02 26.62 3.71
CA LYS A 438 3.52 27.96 4.09
C LYS A 438 5.04 28.04 3.91
N ARG A 439 5.77 26.99 4.30
CA ARG A 439 7.23 26.90 4.14
C ARG A 439 7.62 26.91 2.65
N LEU A 440 7.00 26.04 1.84
CA LEU A 440 7.29 25.96 0.41
C LEU A 440 6.94 27.25 -0.33
N MET A 441 5.86 27.94 0.04
CA MET A 441 5.55 29.25 -0.54
C MET A 441 6.61 30.31 -0.24
N LYS A 442 7.20 30.29 0.96
CA LYS A 442 8.31 31.19 1.31
C LYS A 442 9.58 30.87 0.52
N GLU A 443 9.91 29.58 0.41
CA GLU A 443 11.08 29.13 -0.36
C GLU A 443 10.98 29.53 -1.85
N LEU A 444 9.79 29.33 -2.47
CA LEU A 444 9.54 29.75 -3.84
C LEU A 444 9.50 31.26 -4.04
N ALA A 445 9.05 32.03 -3.04
CA ALA A 445 9.09 33.49 -3.11
C ALA A 445 10.53 34.02 -3.01
N ALA A 446 11.36 33.42 -2.14
CA ALA A 446 12.78 33.78 -2.03
C ALA A 446 13.56 33.51 -3.31
N ALA A 447 13.37 32.33 -3.92
CA ALA A 447 14.02 31.97 -5.18
C ALA A 447 13.68 32.92 -6.34
N ARG A 448 12.45 33.48 -6.38
CA ARG A 448 12.05 34.46 -7.41
C ARG A 448 12.64 35.86 -7.22
N VAL A 449 13.21 36.16 -6.07
CA VAL A 449 13.87 37.47 -5.80
C VAL A 449 15.35 37.42 -6.17
N GLU A 450 15.91 36.20 -6.24
CA GLU A 450 17.32 35.96 -6.60
C GLU A 450 17.54 35.84 -8.14
N ASP A 451 16.46 35.53 -8.90
CA ASP A 451 16.45 35.55 -10.38
C ASP A 451 16.06 36.97 -10.90
#